data_441a5e2bd86aa3be5bfaaeb9ab597a86
#
_entry.id   441a5e2bd86aa3be5bfaaeb9ab597a86
#
_cell.length_a   1.000
_cell.length_b   1.000
_cell.length_c   1.000
_cell.angle_alpha   90.00
_cell.angle_beta   90.00
_cell.angle_gamma   90.00
#
_symmetry.space_group_name_H-M   'P 1'
#
loop_
_entity.id
_entity.type
_entity.pdbx_description
1 polymer ?
#
loop_
_entity_poly.entity_id
_entity_poly.type
_entity_poly.pdbx_seq_one_letter_code
_entity_poly.pdbx_strand_id
1 'polypeptide(L)'
;MVVRGEYFCFATGQDEMLTDHEAFDVLCIRYWHHLLNEMLKDKKFKIPIHLGFGHEAAAVAMDRAMNPDDRLCLSHRNAAYNLARSKSLNAVLERYQLSRPSTAGAHMGSMNLAVEGVGIAYSSSILGNNLAVAAGIAMHRSLVHKPGVIFVVTGDGAMEEGIFWETLIFSRSHKLPLVVVVENNDFSMSSTISQRRS
;
A
#
# COMPACT_ATOMS: atom_id res chain seq x y z
N MET A 1 -1.47 5.04 12.30
CA MET A 1 -0.69 4.37 13.37
C MET A 1 0.54 3.75 12.74
N VAL A 2 1.71 4.11 13.20
CA VAL A 2 2.98 3.51 12.74
C VAL A 2 3.54 2.69 13.91
N VAL A 3 3.79 1.40 13.67
CA VAL A 3 4.41 0.52 14.67
C VAL A 3 5.86 0.28 14.24
N ARG A 4 6.83 0.87 14.94
CA ARG A 4 8.24 0.45 14.88
C ARG A 4 8.48 -0.52 16.01
N GLY A 5 9.34 -1.51 15.82
CA GLY A 5 9.61 -2.63 16.74
C GLY A 5 9.79 -2.31 18.23
N GLU A 6 9.89 -1.04 18.62
CA GLU A 6 9.99 -0.61 20.01
C GLU A 6 8.86 0.34 20.48
N TYR A 7 8.11 0.99 19.57
CA TYR A 7 7.11 1.99 19.96
C TYR A 7 5.85 1.91 19.11
N PHE A 8 4.69 2.00 19.78
CA PHE A 8 3.43 2.36 19.14
C PHE A 8 3.42 3.88 18.97
N CYS A 9 3.52 4.38 17.76
CA CYS A 9 3.36 5.79 17.48
C CYS A 9 2.01 6.03 16.82
N PHE A 10 1.16 6.78 17.48
CA PHE A 10 0.04 7.42 16.81
C PHE A 10 0.59 8.73 16.25
N ALA A 11 0.75 8.84 14.95
CA ALA A 11 0.97 10.12 14.32
C ALA A 11 -0.32 10.93 14.46
N THR A 12 -0.43 11.68 15.54
CA THR A 12 -1.35 12.82 15.61
C THR A 12 -0.71 13.88 14.75
N GLY A 13 -1.37 14.24 13.63
CA GLY A 13 -0.84 15.23 12.73
C GLY A 13 -0.49 16.51 13.47
N GLN A 14 0.78 16.84 13.53
CA GLN A 14 1.18 18.22 13.54
C GLN A 14 0.97 18.69 12.11
N ASP A 15 0.37 19.86 11.95
CA ASP A 15 0.11 20.50 10.65
C ASP A 15 1.43 20.89 9.95
N GLU A 16 2.24 19.90 9.57
CA GLU A 16 3.32 20.14 8.63
C GLU A 16 2.69 20.31 7.26
N MET A 17 2.71 21.52 6.76
CA MET A 17 2.25 21.82 5.41
C MET A 17 3.10 21.03 4.41
N LEU A 18 2.43 20.42 3.43
CA LEU A 18 3.11 19.80 2.29
C LEU A 18 4.02 20.83 1.61
N THR A 19 5.21 20.42 1.25
CA THR A 19 6.06 21.21 0.34
C THR A 19 5.37 21.31 -1.02
N ASP A 20 5.71 22.35 -1.81
CA ASP A 20 5.17 22.51 -3.17
C ASP A 20 5.38 21.26 -4.04
N HIS A 21 6.51 20.58 -3.87
CA HIS A 21 6.83 19.36 -4.59
C HIS A 21 5.92 18.19 -4.17
N GLU A 22 5.65 18.05 -2.89
CA GLU A 22 4.73 17.03 -2.37
C GLU A 22 3.29 17.30 -2.79
N ALA A 23 2.87 18.55 -2.75
CA ALA A 23 1.56 18.96 -3.23
C ALA A 23 1.42 18.64 -4.72
N PHE A 24 2.45 18.89 -5.52
CA PHE A 24 2.47 18.55 -6.94
C PHE A 24 2.36 17.03 -7.16
N ASP A 25 3.13 16.22 -6.43
CA ASP A 25 3.06 14.75 -6.52
C ASP A 25 1.66 14.23 -6.16
N VAL A 26 1.05 14.77 -5.10
CA VAL A 26 -0.34 14.41 -4.70
C VAL A 26 -1.34 14.76 -5.81
N LEU A 27 -1.22 15.94 -6.41
CA LEU A 27 -2.09 16.38 -7.52
C LEU A 27 -1.90 15.50 -8.76
N CYS A 28 -0.67 15.12 -9.09
CA CYS A 28 -0.39 14.20 -10.20
C CYS A 28 -1.06 12.84 -9.99
N ILE A 29 -0.91 12.25 -8.80
CA ILE A 29 -1.53 10.96 -8.48
C ILE A 29 -3.06 11.08 -8.51
N ARG A 30 -3.63 12.16 -7.99
CA ARG A 30 -5.07 12.43 -8.06
C ARG A 30 -5.54 12.52 -9.51
N TYR A 31 -4.81 13.21 -10.37
CA TYR A 31 -5.13 13.30 -11.79
C TYR A 31 -5.08 11.93 -12.47
N TRP A 32 -4.05 11.13 -12.20
CA TRP A 32 -3.95 9.76 -12.71
C TRP A 32 -5.06 8.85 -12.20
N HIS A 33 -5.50 9.00 -10.95
CA HIS A 33 -6.67 8.29 -10.45
C HIS A 33 -7.94 8.65 -11.24
N HIS A 34 -8.14 9.92 -11.60
CA HIS A 34 -9.26 10.32 -12.45
C HIS A 34 -9.17 9.70 -13.85
N LEU A 35 -7.98 9.65 -14.46
CA LEU A 35 -7.79 8.98 -15.75
C LEU A 35 -8.11 7.48 -15.66
N LEU A 36 -7.60 6.80 -14.63
CA LEU A 36 -7.93 5.39 -14.38
C LEU A 36 -9.43 5.17 -14.18
N ASN A 37 -10.11 6.10 -13.49
CA ASN A 37 -11.55 6.03 -13.29
C ASN A 37 -12.34 6.20 -14.60
N GLU A 38 -11.96 7.11 -15.48
CA GLU A 38 -12.58 7.24 -16.79
C GLU A 38 -12.34 5.97 -17.64
N MET A 39 -11.12 5.42 -17.60
CA MET A 39 -10.83 4.15 -18.27
C MET A 39 -11.67 2.98 -17.72
N LEU A 40 -11.98 2.97 -16.42
CA LEU A 40 -12.88 1.99 -15.80
C LEU A 40 -14.31 2.15 -16.33
N LYS A 41 -14.82 3.37 -16.39
CA LYS A 41 -16.15 3.68 -16.97
C LYS A 41 -16.25 3.23 -18.43
N ASP A 42 -15.17 3.42 -19.18
CA ASP A 42 -15.05 3.00 -20.57
C ASP A 42 -14.80 1.48 -20.74
N LYS A 43 -14.81 0.71 -19.65
CA LYS A 43 -14.59 -0.74 -19.64
C LYS A 43 -13.26 -1.17 -20.31
N LYS A 44 -12.21 -0.37 -20.12
CA LYS A 44 -10.87 -0.67 -20.67
C LYS A 44 -10.15 -1.80 -19.93
N PHE A 45 -10.58 -2.09 -18.70
CA PHE A 45 -9.98 -3.14 -17.87
C PHE A 45 -10.85 -4.40 -17.87
N LYS A 46 -10.22 -5.58 -17.83
CA LYS A 46 -10.90 -6.87 -17.69
C LYS A 46 -11.42 -7.13 -16.28
N ILE A 47 -10.87 -6.43 -15.32
CA ILE A 47 -11.13 -6.62 -13.90
C ILE A 47 -11.38 -5.28 -13.23
N PRO A 48 -12.14 -5.24 -12.13
CA PRO A 48 -12.34 -4.02 -11.37
C PRO A 48 -11.04 -3.54 -10.73
N ILE A 49 -10.83 -2.24 -10.68
CA ILE A 49 -9.73 -1.59 -9.98
C ILE A 49 -10.28 -0.88 -8.75
N HIS A 50 -9.66 -1.10 -7.60
CA HIS A 50 -10.01 -0.41 -6.36
C HIS A 50 -9.16 0.84 -6.22
N LEU A 51 -9.68 1.96 -6.69
CA LEU A 51 -9.02 3.26 -6.54
C LEU A 51 -9.07 3.71 -5.08
N GLY A 52 -7.99 4.33 -4.64
CA GLY A 52 -7.84 4.89 -3.29
C GLY A 52 -7.87 6.42 -3.32
N PHE A 53 -8.97 7.02 -3.80
CA PHE A 53 -9.14 8.47 -3.73
C PHE A 53 -9.07 8.92 -2.26
N GLY A 54 -8.22 9.93 -2.00
CA GLY A 54 -7.93 10.41 -0.65
C GLY A 54 -6.66 9.83 -0.02
N HIS A 55 -6.08 8.75 -0.59
CA HIS A 55 -4.86 8.12 -0.09
C HIS A 55 -3.57 8.68 -0.74
N GLU A 56 -3.67 9.66 -1.63
CA GLU A 56 -2.55 10.19 -2.39
C GLU A 56 -1.46 10.78 -1.50
N ALA A 57 -1.85 11.55 -0.49
CA ALA A 57 -0.91 12.14 0.45
C ALA A 57 -0.16 11.08 1.26
N ALA A 58 -0.86 10.02 1.71
CA ALA A 58 -0.24 8.90 2.41
C ALA A 58 0.76 8.15 1.51
N ALA A 59 0.41 7.97 0.23
CA ALA A 59 1.29 7.31 -0.73
C ALA A 59 2.56 8.14 -1.02
N VAL A 60 2.43 9.48 -1.16
CA VAL A 60 3.58 10.38 -1.34
C VAL A 60 4.47 10.40 -0.10
N ALA A 61 3.88 10.52 1.09
CA ALA A 61 4.63 10.49 2.34
C ALA A 61 5.38 9.16 2.53
N MET A 62 4.75 8.04 2.18
CA MET A 62 5.40 6.73 2.22
C MET A 62 6.57 6.64 1.24
N ASP A 63 6.38 7.09 -0.01
CA ASP A 63 7.44 7.10 -1.01
C ASP A 63 8.67 7.88 -0.55
N ARG A 64 8.45 9.01 0.10
CA ARG A 64 9.52 9.85 0.65
C ARG A 64 10.21 9.27 1.87
N ALA A 65 9.47 8.56 2.71
CA ALA A 65 10.01 7.94 3.91
C ALA A 65 10.88 6.70 3.61
N MET A 66 10.73 6.09 2.42
CA MET A 66 11.42 4.86 2.04
C MET A 66 12.81 5.12 1.45
N ASN A 67 13.78 4.34 1.92
CA ASN A 67 15.12 4.26 1.34
C ASN A 67 15.18 3.20 0.22
N PRO A 68 16.22 3.17 -0.61
CA PRO A 68 16.37 2.22 -1.71
C PRO A 68 16.33 0.74 -1.29
N ASP A 69 16.78 0.44 -0.07
CA ASP A 69 16.79 -0.92 0.46
C ASP A 69 15.46 -1.34 1.07
N ASP A 70 14.55 -0.41 1.32
CA ASP A 70 13.25 -0.70 1.90
C ASP A 70 12.34 -1.43 0.90
N ARG A 71 11.36 -2.13 1.43
CA ARG A 71 10.36 -2.84 0.63
C ARG A 71 8.97 -2.55 1.14
N LEU A 72 8.02 -2.50 0.19
CA LEU A 72 6.63 -2.17 0.44
C LEU A 72 5.72 -3.37 0.16
N CYS A 73 4.88 -3.70 1.11
CA CYS A 73 3.81 -4.70 0.96
C CYS A 73 2.45 -3.99 1.00
N LEU A 74 1.62 -4.24 0.00
CA LEU A 74 0.38 -3.52 -0.24
C LEU A 74 -0.86 -4.39 -0.07
N SER A 75 -1.99 -3.74 0.15
CA SER A 75 -3.33 -4.31 0.10
C SER A 75 -3.95 -4.11 -1.29
N HIS A 76 -5.25 -4.39 -1.43
CA HIS A 76 -6.00 -4.25 -2.68
C HIS A 76 -6.17 -2.79 -3.16
N ARG A 77 -6.04 -1.78 -2.28
CA ARG A 77 -6.07 -0.36 -2.65
C ARG A 77 -4.67 0.18 -2.88
N ASN A 78 -3.99 -0.41 -3.85
CA ASN A 78 -2.56 -0.21 -4.06
C ASN A 78 -2.21 0.81 -5.16
N ALA A 79 -3.19 1.31 -5.92
CA ALA A 79 -2.94 2.16 -7.08
C ALA A 79 -2.13 3.42 -6.74
N ALA A 80 -2.49 4.15 -5.66
CA ALA A 80 -1.78 5.35 -5.25
C ALA A 80 -0.30 5.08 -4.96
N TYR A 81 0.00 4.00 -4.25
CA TYR A 81 1.38 3.59 -3.90
C TYR A 81 2.20 3.17 -5.11
N ASN A 82 1.58 2.43 -6.04
CA ASN A 82 2.23 2.07 -7.30
C ASN A 82 2.55 3.32 -8.14
N LEU A 83 1.63 4.26 -8.22
CA LEU A 83 1.83 5.54 -8.92
C LEU A 83 2.90 6.39 -8.24
N ALA A 84 2.89 6.48 -6.91
CA ALA A 84 3.88 7.23 -6.14
C ALA A 84 5.29 6.65 -6.33
N ARG A 85 5.44 5.33 -6.27
CA ARG A 85 6.74 4.64 -6.42
C ARG A 85 7.27 4.64 -7.84
N SER A 86 6.40 4.47 -8.84
CA SER A 86 6.82 4.41 -10.26
C SER A 86 6.95 5.78 -10.91
N LYS A 87 6.30 6.81 -10.36
CA LYS A 87 6.18 8.14 -10.98
C LYS A 87 5.64 8.08 -12.41
N SER A 88 4.89 7.03 -12.75
CA SER A 88 4.45 6.78 -14.12
C SER A 88 3.11 6.08 -14.18
N LEU A 89 2.13 6.71 -14.84
CA LEU A 89 0.86 6.07 -15.15
C LEU A 89 1.04 4.90 -16.12
N ASN A 90 1.94 5.03 -17.11
CA ASN A 90 2.18 3.98 -18.10
C ASN A 90 2.72 2.70 -17.44
N ALA A 91 3.67 2.81 -16.50
CA ALA A 91 4.20 1.67 -15.78
C ALA A 91 3.10 0.89 -15.00
N VAL A 92 2.10 1.60 -14.50
CA VAL A 92 0.93 1.01 -13.84
C VAL A 92 -0.01 0.36 -14.87
N LEU A 93 -0.30 1.05 -15.99
CA LEU A 93 -1.18 0.55 -17.05
C LEU A 93 -0.66 -0.71 -17.71
N GLU A 94 0.67 -0.82 -17.89
CA GLU A 94 1.30 -2.00 -18.48
C GLU A 94 1.10 -3.28 -17.63
N ARG A 95 0.86 -3.12 -16.33
CA ARG A 95 0.64 -4.25 -15.41
C ARG A 95 -0.82 -4.66 -15.30
N TYR A 96 -1.76 -3.78 -15.63
CA TYR A 96 -3.17 -4.10 -15.59
C TYR A 96 -3.58 -5.00 -16.78
N GLN A 97 -4.51 -5.91 -16.51
CA GLN A 97 -5.19 -6.66 -17.59
C GLN A 97 -6.16 -5.74 -18.31
N LEU A 98 -5.75 -5.26 -19.46
CA LEU A 98 -6.59 -4.44 -20.33
C LEU A 98 -7.54 -5.31 -21.14
N SER A 99 -8.68 -4.74 -21.55
CA SER A 99 -9.65 -5.41 -22.41
C SER A 99 -9.13 -5.66 -23.84
N ARG A 100 -8.11 -4.93 -24.27
CA ARG A 100 -7.33 -5.20 -25.50
C ARG A 100 -6.00 -5.87 -25.13
N PRO A 101 -5.45 -6.74 -25.99
CA PRO A 101 -4.15 -7.34 -25.75
C PRO A 101 -3.13 -6.23 -25.51
N SER A 102 -2.46 -6.25 -24.35
CA SER A 102 -1.30 -5.41 -24.11
C SER A 102 -0.06 -6.15 -24.59
N THR A 103 0.90 -5.44 -25.14
CA THR A 103 2.19 -6.00 -25.59
C THR A 103 3.05 -6.52 -24.44
N ALA A 104 2.73 -6.16 -23.23
CA ALA A 104 3.52 -6.47 -22.02
C ALA A 104 3.06 -7.72 -21.26
N GLY A 105 2.10 -8.49 -21.74
CA GLY A 105 1.67 -9.74 -21.10
C GLY A 105 1.18 -9.54 -19.67
N ALA A 106 0.45 -8.45 -19.41
CA ALA A 106 -0.07 -8.13 -18.09
C ALA A 106 -0.95 -9.25 -17.53
N HIS A 107 -0.43 -9.98 -16.55
CA HIS A 107 -1.11 -11.12 -15.92
C HIS A 107 -1.69 -10.77 -14.55
N MET A 108 -1.35 -9.60 -14.02
CA MET A 108 -1.73 -9.20 -12.67
C MET A 108 -3.14 -8.66 -12.63
N GLY A 109 -3.95 -9.19 -11.73
CA GLY A 109 -5.21 -8.58 -11.36
C GLY A 109 -4.98 -7.24 -10.65
N SER A 110 -5.94 -6.30 -10.77
CA SER A 110 -5.82 -4.96 -10.17
C SER A 110 -5.53 -4.98 -8.68
N MET A 111 -6.09 -5.97 -7.98
CA MET A 111 -5.93 -6.10 -6.53
C MET A 111 -4.54 -6.56 -6.10
N ASN A 112 -3.76 -7.13 -7.02
CA ASN A 112 -2.41 -7.64 -6.77
C ASN A 112 -1.36 -6.85 -7.56
N LEU A 113 -1.67 -5.63 -7.94
CA LEU A 113 -0.77 -4.77 -8.68
C LEU A 113 0.52 -4.50 -7.91
N ALA A 114 1.63 -4.78 -8.54
CA ALA A 114 2.97 -4.43 -8.09
C ALA A 114 3.83 -4.08 -9.31
N VAL A 115 4.22 -2.81 -9.41
CA VAL A 115 5.17 -2.38 -10.44
C VAL A 115 6.55 -2.90 -10.04
N GLU A 116 7.25 -3.54 -10.98
CA GLU A 116 8.57 -4.11 -10.74
C GLU A 116 9.65 -3.02 -10.64
N GLY A 117 10.71 -3.29 -9.89
CA GLY A 117 11.89 -2.42 -9.80
C GLY A 117 11.74 -1.22 -8.88
N VAL A 118 10.54 -0.93 -8.35
CA VAL A 118 10.26 0.26 -7.53
C VAL A 118 10.16 -0.04 -6.03
N GLY A 119 10.64 -1.21 -5.60
CA GLY A 119 10.67 -1.57 -4.18
C GLY A 119 9.36 -2.14 -3.62
N ILE A 120 8.34 -2.40 -4.46
CA ILE A 120 7.13 -3.10 -4.06
C ILE A 120 7.41 -4.60 -4.11
N ALA A 121 7.38 -5.27 -2.95
CA ALA A 121 7.71 -6.67 -2.82
C ALA A 121 6.48 -7.58 -2.93
N TYR A 122 5.31 -7.09 -2.51
CA TYR A 122 4.10 -7.89 -2.47
C TYR A 122 2.83 -7.04 -2.50
N SER A 123 1.78 -7.58 -3.08
CA SER A 123 0.43 -7.01 -3.01
C SER A 123 -0.59 -8.13 -2.91
N SER A 124 -1.60 -7.97 -2.06
CA SER A 124 -2.63 -8.99 -1.83
C SER A 124 -4.04 -8.42 -1.87
N SER A 125 -4.94 -9.21 -2.43
CA SER A 125 -6.39 -8.96 -2.40
C SER A 125 -7.06 -9.49 -1.13
N ILE A 126 -6.38 -10.33 -0.36
CA ILE A 126 -6.91 -10.93 0.86
C ILE A 126 -6.60 -10.01 2.04
N LEU A 127 -7.62 -9.62 2.80
CA LEU A 127 -7.47 -8.77 3.98
C LEU A 127 -6.49 -9.39 4.98
N GLY A 128 -5.56 -8.58 5.48
CA GLY A 128 -4.56 -9.00 6.45
C GLY A 128 -3.44 -9.90 5.94
N ASN A 129 -3.59 -10.55 4.78
CA ASN A 129 -2.60 -11.49 4.26
C ASN A 129 -1.22 -10.84 4.04
N ASN A 130 -1.19 -9.60 3.57
CA ASN A 130 0.05 -8.86 3.36
C ASN A 130 0.85 -8.63 4.65
N LEU A 131 0.22 -8.64 5.81
CA LEU A 131 0.87 -8.48 7.12
C LEU A 131 1.80 -9.66 7.43
N ALA A 132 1.28 -10.88 7.35
CA ALA A 132 2.08 -12.08 7.59
C ALA A 132 3.21 -12.24 6.57
N VAL A 133 2.93 -11.94 5.29
CA VAL A 133 3.95 -11.97 4.23
C VAL A 133 5.05 -10.95 4.51
N ALA A 134 4.69 -9.73 4.91
CA ALA A 134 5.65 -8.69 5.27
C ALA A 134 6.53 -9.10 6.46
N ALA A 135 5.94 -9.72 7.49
CA ALA A 135 6.71 -10.26 8.62
C ALA A 135 7.69 -11.37 8.18
N GLY A 136 7.27 -12.27 7.29
CA GLY A 136 8.13 -13.30 6.71
C GLY A 136 9.29 -12.71 5.90
N ILE A 137 9.04 -11.68 5.08
CA ILE A 137 10.10 -10.97 4.33
C ILE A 137 11.05 -10.28 5.31
N ALA A 138 10.54 -9.59 6.35
CA ALA A 138 11.36 -8.93 7.36
C ALA A 138 12.24 -9.93 8.13
N MET A 139 11.67 -11.09 8.49
CA MET A 139 12.40 -12.18 9.15
C MET A 139 13.53 -12.70 8.26
N HIS A 140 13.23 -13.02 7.00
CA HIS A 140 14.27 -13.46 6.06
C HIS A 140 15.40 -12.43 5.94
N ARG A 141 15.08 -11.15 5.75
CA ARG A 141 16.09 -10.09 5.63
C ARG A 141 16.93 -9.95 6.89
N SER A 142 16.31 -10.08 8.06
CA SER A 142 17.03 -10.08 9.34
C SER A 142 18.01 -11.25 9.43
N LEU A 143 17.59 -12.46 9.07
CA LEU A 143 18.44 -13.66 9.11
C LEU A 143 19.65 -13.60 8.15
N VAL A 144 19.46 -12.97 6.98
CA VAL A 144 20.54 -12.83 5.99
C VAL A 144 21.28 -11.48 6.08
N HIS A 145 21.02 -10.72 7.13
CA HIS A 145 21.62 -9.40 7.39
C HIS A 145 21.50 -8.40 6.24
N LYS A 146 20.37 -8.44 5.51
CA LYS A 146 20.07 -7.45 4.48
C LYS A 146 19.55 -6.15 5.11
N PRO A 147 20.06 -4.98 4.72
CA PRO A 147 19.58 -3.69 5.22
C PRO A 147 18.17 -3.38 4.76
N GLY A 148 17.56 -2.36 5.38
CA GLY A 148 16.27 -1.81 5.03
C GLY A 148 15.11 -2.34 5.87
N VAL A 149 14.02 -1.63 5.80
CA VAL A 149 12.78 -1.85 6.55
C VAL A 149 11.70 -2.38 5.61
N ILE A 150 10.83 -3.22 6.11
CA ILE A 150 9.63 -3.65 5.41
C ILE A 150 8.48 -2.77 5.87
N PHE A 151 7.90 -2.02 4.94
CA PHE A 151 6.66 -1.29 5.16
C PHE A 151 5.49 -2.14 4.68
N VAL A 152 4.45 -2.24 5.49
CA VAL A 152 3.20 -2.89 5.09
C VAL A 152 2.03 -1.96 5.30
N VAL A 153 1.27 -1.71 4.24
CA VAL A 153 0.08 -0.86 4.28
C VAL A 153 -1.17 -1.71 4.33
N THR A 154 -2.02 -1.43 5.29
CA THR A 154 -3.29 -2.13 5.47
C THR A 154 -4.40 -1.16 5.87
N GLY A 155 -5.65 -1.57 5.77
CA GLY A 155 -6.79 -0.76 6.20
C GLY A 155 -7.23 -1.06 7.65
N ASP A 156 -8.08 -0.18 8.19
CA ASP A 156 -8.67 -0.32 9.53
C ASP A 156 -9.47 -1.62 9.70
N GLY A 157 -10.12 -2.12 8.64
CA GLY A 157 -10.84 -3.39 8.68
C GLY A 157 -9.93 -4.60 8.91
N ALA A 158 -8.68 -4.57 8.44
CA ALA A 158 -7.74 -5.65 8.68
C ALA A 158 -7.24 -5.72 10.13
N MET A 159 -7.43 -4.66 10.94
CA MET A 159 -7.11 -4.69 12.37
C MET A 159 -8.05 -5.61 13.17
N GLU A 160 -9.17 -6.02 12.58
CA GLU A 160 -10.12 -6.93 13.20
C GLU A 160 -9.80 -8.40 12.91
N GLU A 161 -8.89 -8.64 11.98
CA GLU A 161 -8.37 -9.97 11.69
C GLU A 161 -7.31 -10.39 12.72
N GLY A 162 -7.36 -11.63 13.17
CA GLY A 162 -6.38 -12.19 14.13
C GLY A 162 -4.95 -12.03 13.64
N ILE A 163 -4.73 -12.20 12.32
CA ILE A 163 -3.41 -12.08 11.70
C ILE A 163 -2.74 -10.71 11.91
N PHE A 164 -3.51 -9.64 12.11
CA PHE A 164 -2.96 -8.33 12.44
C PHE A 164 -2.21 -8.38 13.77
N TRP A 165 -2.86 -8.88 14.80
CA TRP A 165 -2.30 -8.95 16.16
C TRP A 165 -1.17 -9.98 16.25
N GLU A 166 -1.32 -11.13 15.61
CA GLU A 166 -0.29 -12.16 15.52
C GLU A 166 0.98 -11.60 14.85
N THR A 167 0.82 -10.85 13.75
CA THR A 167 1.95 -10.20 13.07
C THR A 167 2.67 -9.21 13.96
N LEU A 168 1.94 -8.39 14.72
CA LEU A 168 2.53 -7.42 15.66
C LEU A 168 3.31 -8.12 16.77
N ILE A 169 2.72 -9.15 17.40
CA ILE A 169 3.35 -9.93 18.47
C ILE A 169 4.60 -10.62 17.93
N PHE A 170 4.50 -11.30 16.80
CA PHE A 170 5.62 -12.00 16.16
C PHE A 170 6.76 -11.04 15.83
N SER A 171 6.44 -9.93 15.18
CA SER A 171 7.44 -8.94 14.76
C SER A 171 8.14 -8.30 15.96
N ARG A 172 7.39 -8.02 17.03
CA ARG A 172 7.96 -7.50 18.29
C ARG A 172 8.87 -8.50 18.96
N SER A 173 8.43 -9.75 19.08
CA SER A 173 9.21 -10.83 19.73
C SER A 173 10.54 -11.10 19.03
N HIS A 174 10.55 -10.99 17.72
CA HIS A 174 11.75 -11.22 16.90
C HIS A 174 12.50 -9.93 16.52
N LYS A 175 12.06 -8.76 17.01
CA LYS A 175 12.67 -7.45 16.72
C LYS A 175 12.83 -7.18 15.21
N LEU A 176 11.80 -7.54 14.43
CA LEU A 176 11.87 -7.45 12.98
C LEU A 176 11.86 -5.98 12.51
N PRO A 177 12.60 -5.65 11.44
CA PRO A 177 12.54 -4.33 10.80
C PRO A 177 11.25 -4.17 9.98
N LEU A 178 10.12 -4.13 10.68
CA LEU A 178 8.77 -4.04 10.11
C LEU A 178 8.07 -2.76 10.60
N VAL A 179 7.49 -2.02 9.67
CA VAL A 179 6.62 -0.87 9.95
C VAL A 179 5.23 -1.17 9.39
N VAL A 180 4.23 -1.20 10.26
CA VAL A 180 2.83 -1.36 9.86
C VAL A 180 2.17 0.00 9.78
N VAL A 181 1.64 0.32 8.61
CA VAL A 181 0.89 1.56 8.34
C VAL A 181 -0.58 1.20 8.17
N VAL A 182 -1.42 1.75 9.02
CA VAL A 182 -2.87 1.54 8.95
C VAL A 182 -3.53 2.78 8.37
N GLU A 183 -4.18 2.62 7.23
CA GLU A 183 -5.05 3.62 6.63
C GLU A 183 -6.41 3.54 7.32
N ASN A 184 -6.62 4.46 8.27
CA ASN A 184 -7.88 4.54 8.99
C ASN A 184 -8.80 5.57 8.34
N ASN A 185 -9.73 5.10 7.53
CA ASN A 185 -10.77 5.92 6.91
C ASN A 185 -12.16 5.70 7.53
N ASP A 186 -12.22 5.07 8.71
CA ASP A 186 -13.42 4.71 9.45
C ASP A 186 -14.34 3.69 8.77
N PHE A 187 -14.06 3.29 7.53
CA PHE A 187 -14.94 2.40 6.78
C PHE A 187 -14.23 1.11 6.32
N SER A 188 -14.87 -0.02 6.59
CA SER A 188 -14.54 -1.29 5.95
C SER A 188 -15.82 -1.85 5.32
N MET A 189 -15.80 -2.04 3.99
CA MET A 189 -16.99 -2.30 3.18
C MET A 189 -18.06 -1.22 3.40
N SER A 190 -19.16 -1.54 4.07
CA SER A 190 -20.29 -0.63 4.32
C SER A 190 -20.46 -0.28 5.79
N SER A 191 -19.50 -0.62 6.66
CA SER A 191 -19.59 -0.41 8.11
C SER A 191 -18.51 0.51 8.65
N THR A 192 -18.89 1.36 9.60
CA THR A 192 -17.95 2.20 10.36
C THR A 192 -17.25 1.40 11.46
N ILE A 193 -16.17 1.94 12.02
CA ILE A 193 -15.48 1.33 13.16
C ILE A 193 -16.44 1.19 14.35
N SER A 194 -17.25 2.21 14.63
CA SER A 194 -18.20 2.19 15.73
C SER A 194 -19.29 1.12 15.58
N GLN A 195 -19.62 0.73 14.35
CA GLN A 195 -20.55 -0.37 14.08
C GLN A 195 -19.90 -1.75 14.21
N ARG A 196 -18.60 -1.83 14.02
CA ARG A 196 -17.85 -3.09 14.10
C ARG A 196 -17.29 -3.38 15.50
N ARG A 197 -17.09 -2.34 16.28
CA ARG A 197 -16.51 -2.40 17.63
C ARG A 197 -17.47 -1.75 18.62
N SER A 198 -18.39 -2.50 19.13
CA SER A 198 -19.33 -2.09 20.19
C SER A 198 -18.68 -2.24 21.57
#